data_a2c4e03932fd0fd3c5e0b66de19ced05
#
_entry.id   a2c4e03932fd0fd3c5e0b66de19ced05
#
_cell.length_a   1.000
_cell.length_b   1.000
_cell.length_c   1.000
_cell.angle_alpha   90.00
_cell.angle_beta   90.00
_cell.angle_gamma   90.00
#
_symmetry.space_group_name_H-M   'P 1'
#
loop_
_entity.id
_entity.type
_entity.pdbx_description
1 polymer ?
#
loop_
_entity_poly.entity_id
_entity_poly.type
_entity_poly.pdbx_seq_one_letter_code
_entity_poly.pdbx_strand_id
1 'polypeptide(L)'
;MQTPLRVVFAGTPAFAAGHLTELLASEHEVIAVYTQPDRPAGRGKLLTASPVKAVAQERAIPVFQPLSLRSPEEEAALQALKPDVMVVVAYGLLLPKSILDVPAFGCINVHASLLPRWRGAAPIHRAIEAGDRETGVTIMRMDEGLDTGAMLKIAKTPITVSHTTGTLTNELETLGAQTLISTLDALPALLDQAADQPEAGITYAHKISKAEALIDWSQSTANITQKIRALNPAPGCFTVLGGQRIKLWEAITVSYGAVTTSAPGTIISLNKEGLIVSTGDGLISITRLQLPNKKPLSIAEIVNGNPDPLSPGNQFGSHL
;
A
#
# COMPACT_ATOMS: atom_id res chain seq x y z
N MET A 1 -6.66 -4.32 -35.60
CA MET A 1 -5.56 -4.38 -34.64
C MET A 1 -5.30 -2.95 -34.20
N GLN A 2 -5.22 -2.72 -32.91
CA GLN A 2 -4.93 -1.40 -32.36
C GLN A 2 -3.42 -1.11 -32.53
N THR A 3 -3.06 0.14 -32.83
CA THR A 3 -1.65 0.52 -32.95
C THR A 3 -0.99 0.48 -31.57
N PRO A 4 0.14 -0.20 -31.38
CA PRO A 4 0.90 -0.14 -30.13
C PRO A 4 1.19 1.30 -29.72
N LEU A 5 0.95 1.62 -28.44
CA LEU A 5 1.22 2.94 -27.89
C LEU A 5 2.69 3.04 -27.47
N ARG A 6 3.28 4.23 -27.64
CA ARG A 6 4.58 4.62 -27.09
C ARG A 6 4.38 5.11 -25.66
N VAL A 7 4.75 4.28 -24.69
CA VAL A 7 4.49 4.51 -23.29
C VAL A 7 5.74 4.98 -22.53
N VAL A 8 5.64 6.09 -21.82
CA VAL A 8 6.57 6.42 -20.73
C VAL A 8 5.97 5.91 -19.44
N PHE A 9 6.74 5.12 -18.67
CA PHE A 9 6.31 4.58 -17.40
C PHE A 9 6.96 5.33 -16.23
N ALA A 10 6.20 5.78 -15.25
CA ALA A 10 6.67 6.46 -14.04
C ALA A 10 6.26 5.69 -12.79
N GLY A 11 7.24 5.18 -12.04
CA GLY A 11 6.96 4.41 -10.84
C GLY A 11 8.20 4.19 -9.98
N THR A 12 8.02 3.70 -8.75
CA THR A 12 9.17 3.50 -7.84
C THR A 12 9.15 2.17 -7.09
N PRO A 13 8.13 1.79 -6.27
CA PRO A 13 8.14 0.60 -5.43
C PRO A 13 7.88 -0.69 -6.22
N ALA A 14 7.95 -1.84 -5.51
CA ALA A 14 7.69 -3.16 -6.08
C ALA A 14 6.31 -3.23 -6.75
N PHE A 15 5.28 -2.65 -6.15
CA PHE A 15 3.95 -2.53 -6.76
C PHE A 15 3.99 -1.94 -8.19
N ALA A 16 4.77 -0.88 -8.38
CA ALA A 16 4.95 -0.29 -9.71
C ALA A 16 5.79 -1.18 -10.65
N ALA A 17 6.79 -1.88 -10.10
CA ALA A 17 7.63 -2.79 -10.88
C ALA A 17 6.83 -3.98 -11.45
N GLY A 18 5.86 -4.51 -10.69
CA GLY A 18 4.93 -5.53 -11.19
C GLY A 18 4.12 -5.02 -12.40
N HIS A 19 3.57 -3.80 -12.31
CA HIS A 19 2.85 -3.18 -13.43
C HIS A 19 3.75 -2.96 -14.66
N LEU A 20 5.00 -2.52 -14.45
CA LEU A 20 5.97 -2.37 -15.54
C LEU A 20 6.27 -3.71 -16.19
N THR A 21 6.44 -4.77 -15.42
CA THR A 21 6.72 -6.12 -15.93
C THR A 21 5.61 -6.62 -16.85
N GLU A 22 4.35 -6.48 -16.44
CA GLU A 22 3.19 -6.86 -17.25
C GLU A 22 3.05 -5.96 -18.48
N LEU A 23 3.30 -4.65 -18.36
CA LEU A 23 3.29 -3.73 -19.50
C LEU A 23 4.36 -4.11 -20.54
N LEU A 24 5.54 -4.53 -20.11
CA LEU A 24 6.62 -4.99 -21.00
C LEU A 24 6.31 -6.34 -21.68
N ALA A 25 5.35 -7.09 -21.19
CA ALA A 25 4.86 -8.32 -21.82
C ALA A 25 3.69 -8.06 -22.78
N SER A 26 3.15 -6.84 -22.84
CA SER A 26 2.05 -6.44 -23.72
C SER A 26 2.56 -6.02 -25.12
N GLU A 27 1.62 -5.67 -26.00
CA GLU A 27 1.92 -5.16 -27.35
C GLU A 27 2.40 -3.70 -27.35
N HIS A 28 2.33 -2.96 -26.23
CA HIS A 28 2.73 -1.56 -26.14
C HIS A 28 4.24 -1.41 -25.99
N GLU A 29 4.80 -0.31 -26.49
CA GLU A 29 6.23 -0.01 -26.46
C GLU A 29 6.57 0.86 -25.26
N VAL A 30 7.28 0.34 -24.24
CA VAL A 30 7.83 1.16 -23.15
C VAL A 30 9.14 1.82 -23.64
N ILE A 31 9.07 3.11 -23.95
CA ILE A 31 10.19 3.87 -24.53
C ILE A 31 11.14 4.46 -23.49
N ALA A 32 10.66 4.68 -22.27
CA ALA A 32 11.46 5.20 -21.15
C ALA A 32 10.77 4.94 -19.82
N VAL A 33 11.57 4.95 -18.76
CA VAL A 33 11.11 4.79 -17.38
C VAL A 33 11.58 5.97 -16.54
N TYR A 34 10.67 6.55 -15.78
CA TYR A 34 10.93 7.56 -14.75
C TYR A 34 10.79 6.92 -13.37
N THR A 35 11.77 7.11 -12.49
CA THR A 35 11.74 6.59 -11.12
C THR A 35 12.48 7.50 -10.16
N GLN A 36 12.22 7.36 -8.85
CA GLN A 36 12.94 8.11 -7.83
C GLN A 36 14.44 7.79 -7.86
N PRO A 37 15.30 8.76 -7.50
CA PRO A 37 16.73 8.51 -7.33
C PRO A 37 17.02 7.35 -6.37
N ASP A 38 18.15 6.68 -6.58
CA ASP A 38 18.63 5.62 -5.71
C ASP A 38 18.76 6.13 -4.28
N ARG A 39 18.36 5.33 -3.31
CA ARG A 39 18.37 5.71 -1.89
C ARG A 39 19.11 4.67 -1.06
N PRO A 40 19.78 5.11 0.04
CA PRO A 40 20.36 4.18 1.00
C PRO A 40 19.29 3.23 1.56
N ALA A 41 19.48 1.92 1.43
CA ALA A 41 18.57 0.89 1.91
C ALA A 41 19.32 -0.23 2.67
N GLY A 42 18.56 -1.01 3.46
CA GLY A 42 19.10 -2.12 4.23
C GLY A 42 20.01 -1.73 5.39
N ARG A 43 20.59 -2.74 6.07
CA ARG A 43 21.44 -2.56 7.27
C ARG A 43 22.74 -1.82 6.97
N GLY A 44 23.24 -1.90 5.74
CA GLY A 44 24.51 -1.25 5.32
C GLY A 44 24.32 0.15 4.72
N LYS A 45 23.08 0.66 4.60
CA LYS A 45 22.77 1.94 3.93
C LYS A 45 23.41 2.09 2.55
N LEU A 46 23.58 1.01 1.81
CA LEU A 46 24.08 1.03 0.44
C LEU A 46 23.05 1.68 -0.48
N LEU A 47 23.54 2.48 -1.43
CA LEU A 47 22.68 3.03 -2.48
C LEU A 47 22.05 1.87 -3.26
N THR A 48 20.75 1.84 -3.25
CA THR A 48 19.95 0.75 -3.83
C THR A 48 19.05 1.32 -4.92
N ALA A 49 19.09 0.71 -6.09
CA ALA A 49 18.17 1.03 -7.18
C ALA A 49 16.72 0.77 -6.75
N SER A 50 15.79 1.57 -7.30
CA SER A 50 14.37 1.28 -7.13
C SER A 50 14.01 -0.06 -7.82
N PRO A 51 12.98 -0.78 -7.36
CA PRO A 51 12.49 -1.97 -8.06
C PRO A 51 12.16 -1.71 -9.55
N VAL A 52 11.57 -0.57 -9.86
CA VAL A 52 11.28 -0.15 -11.24
C VAL A 52 12.56 0.05 -12.06
N LYS A 53 13.60 0.67 -11.48
CA LYS A 53 14.90 0.82 -12.16
C LYS A 53 15.52 -0.54 -12.47
N ALA A 54 15.47 -1.48 -11.54
CA ALA A 54 16.01 -2.82 -11.75
C ALA A 54 15.37 -3.51 -12.95
N VAL A 55 14.02 -3.52 -13.03
CA VAL A 55 13.29 -4.07 -14.18
C VAL A 55 13.65 -3.37 -15.49
N ALA A 56 13.72 -2.04 -15.49
CA ALA A 56 14.07 -1.27 -16.68
C ALA A 56 15.49 -1.57 -17.19
N GLN A 57 16.46 -1.69 -16.29
CA GLN A 57 17.84 -2.02 -16.62
C GLN A 57 18.00 -3.43 -17.21
N GLU A 58 17.27 -4.44 -16.70
CA GLU A 58 17.26 -5.81 -17.25
C GLU A 58 16.76 -5.85 -18.70
N ARG A 59 15.96 -4.88 -19.12
CA ARG A 59 15.38 -4.76 -20.45
C ARG A 59 16.04 -3.69 -21.31
N ALA A 60 17.14 -3.09 -20.84
CA ALA A 60 17.89 -2.01 -21.49
C ALA A 60 17.02 -0.78 -21.84
N ILE A 61 16.00 -0.48 -21.04
CA ILE A 61 15.12 0.67 -21.22
C ILE A 61 15.79 1.90 -20.59
N PRO A 62 15.78 3.07 -21.28
CA PRO A 62 16.29 4.32 -20.72
C PRO A 62 15.62 4.68 -19.39
N VAL A 63 16.42 5.03 -18.37
CA VAL A 63 15.96 5.37 -17.02
C VAL A 63 16.26 6.82 -16.70
N PHE A 64 15.25 7.57 -16.31
CA PHE A 64 15.31 8.95 -15.86
C PHE A 64 15.04 9.02 -14.36
N GLN A 65 15.88 9.73 -13.60
CA GLN A 65 15.77 9.86 -12.15
C GLN A 65 15.80 11.34 -11.70
N PRO A 66 14.87 12.19 -12.18
CA PRO A 66 14.84 13.58 -11.78
C PRO A 66 14.48 13.74 -10.29
N LEU A 67 15.01 14.78 -9.65
CA LEU A 67 14.61 15.19 -8.31
C LEU A 67 13.25 15.90 -8.29
N SER A 68 12.90 16.51 -9.41
CA SER A 68 11.66 17.26 -9.63
C SER A 68 11.35 17.30 -11.12
N LEU A 69 10.07 17.36 -11.48
CA LEU A 69 9.63 17.52 -12.88
C LEU A 69 9.22 18.96 -13.22
N ARG A 70 9.64 19.94 -12.41
CA ARG A 70 9.21 21.34 -12.54
C ARG A 70 10.11 22.17 -13.47
N SER A 71 11.25 21.65 -13.88
CA SER A 71 12.17 22.41 -14.70
C SER A 71 11.82 22.29 -16.20
N PRO A 72 12.10 23.33 -17.02
CA PRO A 72 11.92 23.27 -18.46
C PRO A 72 12.76 22.16 -19.14
N GLU A 73 13.90 21.80 -18.57
CA GLU A 73 14.77 20.76 -19.11
C GLU A 73 14.11 19.38 -19.02
N GLU A 74 13.40 19.10 -17.93
CA GLU A 74 12.65 17.84 -17.74
C GLU A 74 11.45 17.78 -18.69
N GLU A 75 10.77 18.88 -18.90
CA GLU A 75 9.70 18.99 -19.90
C GLU A 75 10.24 18.72 -21.31
N ALA A 76 11.33 19.37 -21.70
CA ALA A 76 11.96 19.18 -23.01
C ALA A 76 12.46 17.74 -23.19
N ALA A 77 13.03 17.12 -22.15
CA ALA A 77 13.45 15.73 -22.18
C ALA A 77 12.27 14.77 -22.42
N LEU A 78 11.13 14.99 -21.74
CA LEU A 78 9.92 14.19 -21.96
C LEU A 78 9.33 14.43 -23.35
N GLN A 79 9.28 15.68 -23.83
CA GLN A 79 8.81 16.02 -25.17
C GLN A 79 9.64 15.36 -26.27
N ALA A 80 10.97 15.27 -26.09
CA ALA A 80 11.88 14.63 -27.04
C ALA A 80 11.59 13.13 -27.23
N LEU A 81 11.03 12.46 -26.21
CA LEU A 81 10.62 11.06 -26.29
C LEU A 81 9.36 10.84 -27.14
N LYS A 82 8.54 11.89 -27.35
CA LYS A 82 7.26 11.84 -28.09
C LYS A 82 6.35 10.69 -27.60
N PRO A 83 5.99 10.65 -26.33
CA PRO A 83 5.12 9.61 -25.80
C PRO A 83 3.67 9.80 -26.26
N ASP A 84 2.97 8.70 -26.51
CA ASP A 84 1.52 8.73 -26.68
C ASP A 84 0.81 8.88 -25.33
N VAL A 85 1.32 8.20 -24.30
CA VAL A 85 0.76 8.23 -22.94
C VAL A 85 1.88 8.10 -21.90
N MET A 86 1.70 8.73 -20.73
CA MET A 86 2.53 8.47 -19.55
C MET A 86 1.72 7.72 -18.52
N VAL A 87 2.18 6.51 -18.17
CA VAL A 87 1.58 5.67 -17.13
C VAL A 87 2.28 5.94 -15.80
N VAL A 88 1.51 6.30 -14.78
CA VAL A 88 2.03 6.62 -13.44
C VAL A 88 1.53 5.60 -12.42
N VAL A 89 2.45 4.97 -11.70
CA VAL A 89 2.13 3.99 -10.65
C VAL A 89 3.02 4.25 -9.44
N ALA A 90 2.47 4.81 -8.37
CA ALA A 90 3.21 5.09 -7.12
C ALA A 90 4.59 5.74 -7.36
N TYR A 91 4.66 6.76 -8.21
CA TYR A 91 5.91 7.42 -8.60
C TYR A 91 6.51 8.28 -7.48
N GLY A 92 5.65 9.04 -6.79
CA GLY A 92 6.03 9.83 -5.62
C GLY A 92 6.59 11.23 -5.93
N LEU A 93 6.50 11.71 -7.18
CA LEU A 93 6.68 13.12 -7.55
C LEU A 93 5.35 13.70 -8.04
N LEU A 94 5.15 14.99 -7.83
CA LEU A 94 4.06 15.75 -8.44
C LEU A 94 4.41 16.02 -9.92
N LEU A 95 3.43 15.83 -10.79
CA LEU A 95 3.51 16.15 -12.20
C LEU A 95 2.85 17.53 -12.41
N PRO A 96 3.62 18.57 -12.76
CA PRO A 96 3.03 19.87 -13.10
C PRO A 96 2.26 19.79 -14.42
N LYS A 97 1.38 20.77 -14.66
CA LYS A 97 0.56 20.82 -15.87
C LYS A 97 1.39 20.69 -17.16
N SER A 98 2.56 21.32 -17.19
CA SER A 98 3.47 21.26 -18.34
C SER A 98 3.93 19.83 -18.69
N ILE A 99 4.06 18.95 -17.69
CA ILE A 99 4.36 17.51 -17.88
C ILE A 99 3.10 16.72 -18.22
N LEU A 100 1.97 17.02 -17.57
CA LEU A 100 0.69 16.34 -17.81
C LEU A 100 0.21 16.48 -19.26
N ASP A 101 0.53 17.60 -19.89
CA ASP A 101 0.09 17.96 -21.24
C ASP A 101 1.07 17.46 -22.35
N VAL A 102 2.25 16.89 -22.01
CA VAL A 102 3.23 16.43 -23.00
C VAL A 102 2.75 15.21 -23.80
N PRO A 103 2.28 14.11 -23.15
CA PRO A 103 1.85 12.93 -23.89
C PRO A 103 0.56 13.21 -24.67
N ALA A 104 0.44 12.67 -25.89
CA ALA A 104 -0.71 12.91 -26.78
C ALA A 104 -2.06 12.56 -26.11
N PHE A 105 -2.10 11.47 -25.32
CA PHE A 105 -3.26 11.04 -24.52
C PHE A 105 -3.18 11.46 -23.05
N GLY A 106 -2.21 12.32 -22.69
CA GLY A 106 -1.97 12.77 -21.32
C GLY A 106 -1.34 11.70 -20.41
N CYS A 107 -1.50 11.91 -19.12
CA CYS A 107 -0.99 11.00 -18.09
C CYS A 107 -2.14 10.22 -17.46
N ILE A 108 -1.97 8.91 -17.25
CA ILE A 108 -2.93 8.06 -16.54
C ILE A 108 -2.28 7.47 -15.29
N ASN A 109 -3.05 7.34 -14.21
CA ASN A 109 -2.57 6.79 -12.95
C ASN A 109 -3.30 5.50 -12.61
N VAL A 110 -2.55 4.53 -12.08
CA VAL A 110 -3.11 3.32 -11.46
C VAL A 110 -3.23 3.59 -9.97
N HIS A 111 -4.45 3.89 -9.51
CA HIS A 111 -4.71 4.17 -8.11
C HIS A 111 -5.31 2.96 -7.40
N ALA A 112 -4.72 2.55 -6.26
CA ALA A 112 -5.07 1.33 -5.55
C ALA A 112 -6.27 1.54 -4.60
N SER A 113 -7.36 2.13 -5.10
CA SER A 113 -8.66 2.22 -4.42
C SER A 113 -9.81 2.35 -5.41
N LEU A 114 -11.03 2.28 -4.91
CA LEU A 114 -12.26 2.64 -5.63
C LEU A 114 -12.53 4.13 -5.44
N LEU A 115 -11.98 4.97 -6.32
CA LEU A 115 -12.19 6.42 -6.27
C LEU A 115 -13.71 6.76 -6.37
N PRO A 116 -14.15 7.80 -5.67
CA PRO A 116 -13.39 8.87 -4.99
C PRO A 116 -12.94 8.53 -3.57
N ARG A 117 -13.16 7.29 -3.10
CA ARG A 117 -12.72 6.87 -1.76
C ARG A 117 -11.21 6.63 -1.76
N TRP A 118 -10.53 7.13 -0.70
CA TRP A 118 -9.11 6.93 -0.45
C TRP A 118 -8.16 7.59 -1.46
N ARG A 119 -8.43 8.85 -1.86
CA ARG A 119 -7.44 9.67 -2.56
C ARG A 119 -6.18 9.81 -1.72
N GLY A 120 -4.99 9.72 -2.30
CA GLY A 120 -3.71 9.98 -1.63
C GLY A 120 -2.80 8.76 -1.48
N ALA A 121 -1.91 8.78 -0.48
CA ALA A 121 -0.68 8.00 -0.47
C ALA A 121 -0.80 6.56 0.06
N ALA A 122 -1.86 6.22 0.83
CA ALA A 122 -1.94 4.93 1.53
C ALA A 122 -3.33 4.27 1.42
N PRO A 123 -3.95 4.17 0.22
CA PRO A 123 -5.33 3.71 0.07
C PRO A 123 -5.55 2.29 0.60
N ILE A 124 -4.64 1.35 0.34
CA ILE A 124 -4.75 -0.05 0.77
C ILE A 124 -4.76 -0.16 2.30
N HIS A 125 -3.85 0.55 2.97
CA HIS A 125 -3.80 0.57 4.44
C HIS A 125 -5.11 1.10 5.02
N ARG A 126 -5.59 2.24 4.51
CA ARG A 126 -6.79 2.91 5.04
C ARG A 126 -8.06 2.12 4.78
N ALA A 127 -8.17 1.41 3.66
CA ALA A 127 -9.30 0.53 3.38
C ALA A 127 -9.40 -0.62 4.40
N ILE A 128 -8.26 -1.29 4.70
CA ILE A 128 -8.24 -2.35 5.72
C ILE A 128 -8.49 -1.78 7.12
N GLU A 129 -7.85 -0.66 7.47
CA GLU A 129 -7.98 -0.02 8.78
C GLU A 129 -9.42 0.42 9.07
N ALA A 130 -10.12 0.93 8.06
CA ALA A 130 -11.51 1.31 8.14
C ALA A 130 -12.50 0.14 8.15
N GLY A 131 -12.04 -1.08 7.88
CA GLY A 131 -12.89 -2.27 7.80
C GLY A 131 -13.74 -2.31 6.54
N ASP A 132 -13.29 -1.70 5.45
CA ASP A 132 -13.97 -1.78 4.16
C ASP A 132 -14.10 -3.25 3.72
N ARG A 133 -15.23 -3.60 3.12
CA ARG A 133 -15.51 -4.97 2.65
C ARG A 133 -15.06 -5.23 1.23
N GLU A 134 -14.83 -4.16 0.46
CA GLU A 134 -14.29 -4.20 -0.90
C GLU A 134 -13.31 -3.05 -1.12
N THR A 135 -12.39 -3.25 -2.04
CA THR A 135 -11.48 -2.25 -2.60
C THR A 135 -11.28 -2.55 -4.07
N GLY A 136 -10.28 -1.98 -4.67
CA GLY A 136 -9.97 -2.25 -6.07
C GLY A 136 -8.91 -1.31 -6.60
N VAL A 137 -8.91 -1.19 -7.92
CA VAL A 137 -8.02 -0.29 -8.66
C VAL A 137 -8.88 0.61 -9.55
N THR A 138 -8.53 1.88 -9.59
CA THR A 138 -9.09 2.85 -10.54
C THR A 138 -7.97 3.33 -11.46
N ILE A 139 -8.14 3.11 -12.77
CA ILE A 139 -7.33 3.79 -13.77
C ILE A 139 -7.99 5.14 -14.04
N MET A 140 -7.26 6.22 -13.83
CA MET A 140 -7.79 7.58 -14.00
C MET A 140 -6.86 8.43 -14.85
N ARG A 141 -7.41 9.41 -15.58
CA ARG A 141 -6.65 10.49 -16.19
C ARG A 141 -6.15 11.42 -15.08
N MET A 142 -4.90 11.80 -15.13
CA MET A 142 -4.33 12.71 -14.14
C MET A 142 -4.67 14.17 -14.46
N ASP A 143 -4.91 14.92 -13.42
CA ASP A 143 -5.01 16.38 -13.39
C ASP A 143 -4.03 16.97 -12.36
N GLU A 144 -4.10 18.26 -12.08
CA GLU A 144 -3.24 18.94 -11.10
C GLU A 144 -3.63 18.64 -9.65
N GLY A 145 -4.79 18.00 -9.41
CA GLY A 145 -5.28 17.68 -8.08
C GLY A 145 -4.71 16.37 -7.54
N LEU A 146 -4.97 16.11 -6.26
CA LEU A 146 -4.58 14.86 -5.62
C LEU A 146 -5.62 13.78 -5.92
N ASP A 147 -5.34 12.95 -6.91
CA ASP A 147 -6.19 11.83 -7.35
C ASP A 147 -7.64 12.26 -7.66
N THR A 148 -7.80 13.42 -8.30
CA THR A 148 -9.10 14.04 -8.60
C THR A 148 -9.58 13.82 -10.02
N GLY A 149 -8.72 13.36 -10.91
CA GLY A 149 -9.00 13.24 -12.33
C GLY A 149 -10.08 12.24 -12.69
N ALA A 150 -10.57 12.32 -13.92
CA ALA A 150 -11.66 11.50 -14.41
C ALA A 150 -11.28 10.02 -14.50
N MET A 151 -12.21 9.15 -14.13
CA MET A 151 -12.03 7.71 -14.08
C MET A 151 -12.24 7.10 -15.46
N LEU A 152 -11.29 6.25 -15.90
CA LEU A 152 -11.35 5.53 -17.17
C LEU A 152 -11.86 4.10 -16.99
N LYS A 153 -11.38 3.41 -15.95
CA LYS A 153 -11.74 2.02 -15.69
C LYS A 153 -11.59 1.70 -14.21
N ILE A 154 -12.47 0.85 -13.70
CA ILE A 154 -12.47 0.39 -12.31
C ILE A 154 -12.50 -1.14 -12.29
N ALA A 155 -11.69 -1.75 -11.43
CA ALA A 155 -11.75 -3.17 -11.10
C ALA A 155 -11.83 -3.34 -9.59
N LYS A 156 -12.69 -4.25 -9.13
CA LYS A 156 -13.00 -4.47 -7.71
C LYS A 156 -12.49 -5.81 -7.21
N THR A 157 -12.17 -5.88 -5.93
CA THR A 157 -11.88 -7.12 -5.20
C THR A 157 -12.40 -7.03 -3.76
N PRO A 158 -12.85 -8.14 -3.13
CA PRO A 158 -13.28 -8.13 -1.74
C PRO A 158 -12.09 -8.02 -0.78
N ILE A 159 -12.28 -7.36 0.36
CA ILE A 159 -11.36 -7.40 1.48
C ILE A 159 -11.85 -8.45 2.48
N THR A 160 -11.09 -9.52 2.65
CA THR A 160 -11.41 -10.60 3.61
C THR A 160 -10.72 -10.37 4.95
N VAL A 161 -11.13 -11.12 5.96
CA VAL A 161 -10.52 -11.08 7.30
C VAL A 161 -9.07 -11.59 7.33
N SER A 162 -8.64 -12.33 6.32
CA SER A 162 -7.26 -12.82 6.17
C SER A 162 -6.33 -11.82 5.47
N HIS A 163 -6.87 -10.80 4.78
CA HIS A 163 -6.04 -9.82 4.10
C HIS A 163 -5.28 -8.94 5.07
N THR A 164 -3.97 -8.86 4.86
CA THR A 164 -3.10 -7.80 5.34
C THR A 164 -2.82 -6.82 4.21
N THR A 165 -2.27 -5.65 4.52
CA THR A 165 -1.82 -4.73 3.45
C THR A 165 -0.83 -5.41 2.50
N GLY A 166 0.07 -6.25 3.02
CA GLY A 166 1.02 -6.96 2.15
C GLY A 166 0.33 -7.90 1.17
N THR A 167 -0.57 -8.76 1.63
CA THR A 167 -1.27 -9.72 0.75
C THR A 167 -2.22 -9.02 -0.22
N LEU A 168 -2.94 -8.01 0.24
CA LEU A 168 -3.87 -7.24 -0.61
C LEU A 168 -3.11 -6.40 -1.66
N THR A 169 -1.91 -5.90 -1.33
CA THR A 169 -1.05 -5.19 -2.30
C THR A 169 -0.68 -6.10 -3.47
N ASN A 170 -0.31 -7.36 -3.22
CA ASN A 170 0.04 -8.31 -4.28
C ASN A 170 -1.18 -8.64 -5.17
N GLU A 171 -2.37 -8.77 -4.58
CA GLU A 171 -3.59 -9.01 -5.32
C GLU A 171 -3.96 -7.80 -6.19
N LEU A 172 -3.89 -6.60 -5.63
CA LEU A 172 -4.16 -5.35 -6.35
C LEU A 172 -3.09 -5.03 -7.40
N GLU A 173 -1.85 -5.48 -7.24
CA GLU A 173 -0.81 -5.39 -8.26
C GLU A 173 -1.22 -6.15 -9.51
N THR A 174 -1.61 -7.41 -9.37
CA THR A 174 -2.06 -8.25 -10.48
C THR A 174 -3.33 -7.67 -11.14
N LEU A 175 -4.33 -7.34 -10.33
CA LEU A 175 -5.59 -6.75 -10.81
C LEU A 175 -5.36 -5.42 -11.53
N GLY A 176 -4.51 -4.56 -10.97
CA GLY A 176 -4.16 -3.26 -11.51
C GLY A 176 -3.42 -3.36 -12.84
N ALA A 177 -2.45 -4.26 -12.94
CA ALA A 177 -1.69 -4.47 -14.17
C ALA A 177 -2.59 -4.96 -15.31
N GLN A 178 -3.46 -5.93 -15.06
CA GLN A 178 -4.44 -6.41 -16.06
C GLN A 178 -5.42 -5.30 -16.47
N THR A 179 -5.89 -4.51 -15.50
CA THR A 179 -6.79 -3.39 -15.75
C THR A 179 -6.09 -2.31 -16.56
N LEU A 180 -4.81 -2.01 -16.27
CA LEU A 180 -3.99 -1.06 -17.02
C LEU A 180 -3.85 -1.48 -18.48
N ILE A 181 -3.42 -2.71 -18.76
CA ILE A 181 -3.25 -3.20 -20.13
C ILE A 181 -4.56 -3.05 -20.93
N SER A 182 -5.66 -3.57 -20.36
CA SER A 182 -6.98 -3.48 -21.01
C SER A 182 -7.50 -2.04 -21.14
N THR A 183 -6.99 -1.08 -20.37
CA THR A 183 -7.26 0.35 -20.53
C THR A 183 -6.43 0.93 -21.68
N LEU A 184 -5.15 0.59 -21.77
CA LEU A 184 -4.28 1.03 -22.86
C LEU A 184 -4.79 0.52 -24.21
N ASP A 185 -5.25 -0.73 -24.26
CA ASP A 185 -5.86 -1.33 -25.48
C ASP A 185 -7.08 -0.56 -25.99
N ALA A 186 -7.78 0.18 -25.14
CA ALA A 186 -8.99 0.93 -25.48
C ALA A 186 -8.85 2.44 -25.19
N LEU A 187 -7.63 2.95 -24.98
CA LEU A 187 -7.39 4.26 -24.38
C LEU A 187 -8.10 5.43 -25.09
N PRO A 188 -8.06 5.59 -26.42
CA PRO A 188 -8.77 6.69 -27.10
C PRO A 188 -10.28 6.70 -26.77
N ALA A 189 -10.93 5.55 -26.88
CA ALA A 189 -12.37 5.44 -26.62
C ALA A 189 -12.72 5.65 -25.13
N LEU A 190 -11.84 5.20 -24.22
CA LEU A 190 -12.06 5.38 -22.78
C LEU A 190 -11.82 6.84 -22.36
N LEU A 191 -10.94 7.57 -23.01
CA LEU A 191 -10.76 9.01 -22.76
C LEU A 191 -12.01 9.82 -23.14
N ASP A 192 -12.68 9.45 -24.23
CA ASP A 192 -13.93 10.09 -24.64
C ASP A 192 -15.11 9.77 -23.69
N GLN A 193 -15.03 8.65 -22.96
CA GLN A 193 -16.02 8.17 -22.02
C GLN A 193 -15.62 8.38 -20.55
N ALA A 194 -14.53 9.12 -20.31
CA ALA A 194 -14.03 9.34 -18.96
C ALA A 194 -15.10 9.96 -18.06
N ALA A 195 -15.31 9.36 -16.89
CA ALA A 195 -16.33 9.81 -15.94
C ALA A 195 -15.71 10.61 -14.82
N ASP A 196 -16.23 11.81 -14.56
CA ASP A 196 -15.84 12.58 -13.40
C ASP A 196 -16.12 11.81 -12.11
N GLN A 197 -15.26 11.99 -11.12
CA GLN A 197 -15.48 11.37 -9.82
C GLN A 197 -16.69 12.03 -9.14
N PRO A 198 -17.60 11.22 -8.54
CA PRO A 198 -18.72 11.79 -7.78
C PRO A 198 -18.22 12.57 -6.57
N GLU A 199 -18.91 13.64 -6.21
CA GLU A 199 -18.62 14.43 -5.00
C GLU A 199 -18.88 13.64 -3.72
N ALA A 200 -19.88 12.77 -3.74
CA ALA A 200 -20.22 11.90 -2.62
C ALA A 200 -19.16 10.79 -2.43
N GLY A 201 -18.80 10.52 -1.20
CA GLY A 201 -17.88 9.43 -0.85
C GLY A 201 -16.39 9.78 -0.93
N ILE A 202 -16.04 11.04 -1.18
CA ILE A 202 -14.63 11.48 -1.14
C ILE A 202 -14.05 11.27 0.25
N THR A 203 -12.94 10.52 0.31
CA THR A 203 -12.11 10.36 1.51
C THR A 203 -10.63 10.40 1.14
N TYR A 204 -9.79 10.67 2.15
CA TYR A 204 -8.35 10.81 1.94
C TYR A 204 -7.56 9.77 2.70
N ALA A 205 -6.59 9.16 2.02
CA ALA A 205 -5.67 8.17 2.54
C ALA A 205 -4.30 8.80 2.83
N HIS A 206 -4.20 9.49 3.96
CA HIS A 206 -2.94 10.10 4.38
C HIS A 206 -1.85 9.04 4.60
N LYS A 207 -0.60 9.44 4.34
CA LYS A 207 0.58 8.59 4.55
C LYS A 207 0.63 8.07 5.98
N ILE A 208 0.91 6.77 6.13
CA ILE A 208 1.04 6.14 7.44
C ILE A 208 2.29 6.64 8.16
N SER A 209 2.13 7.10 9.38
CA SER A 209 3.22 7.50 10.27
C SER A 209 3.64 6.35 11.18
N LYS A 210 4.89 6.40 11.66
CA LYS A 210 5.36 5.40 12.64
C LYS A 210 4.64 5.50 13.99
N ALA A 211 4.14 6.67 14.34
CA ALA A 211 3.41 6.90 15.59
C ALA A 211 2.06 6.16 15.59
N GLU A 212 1.40 6.08 14.45
CA GLU A 212 0.16 5.33 14.31
C GLU A 212 0.30 3.83 14.59
N ALA A 213 1.50 3.27 14.53
CA ALA A 213 1.72 1.85 14.72
C ALA A 213 1.61 1.39 16.20
N LEU A 214 1.56 2.31 17.15
CA LEU A 214 1.31 1.99 18.55
C LEU A 214 -0.16 1.56 18.75
N ILE A 215 -0.36 0.44 19.43
CA ILE A 215 -1.69 -0.06 19.75
C ILE A 215 -2.26 0.71 20.95
N ASP A 216 -3.45 1.27 20.75
CA ASP A 216 -4.31 1.77 21.81
C ASP A 216 -5.30 0.66 22.21
N TRP A 217 -5.04 0.04 23.34
CA TRP A 217 -5.83 -1.09 23.86
C TRP A 217 -7.25 -0.70 24.26
N SER A 218 -7.54 0.60 24.47
CA SER A 218 -8.88 1.09 24.77
C SER A 218 -9.84 1.04 23.57
N GLN A 219 -9.31 0.85 22.37
CA GLN A 219 -10.09 0.69 21.15
C GLN A 219 -10.83 -0.66 21.12
N SER A 220 -11.80 -0.76 20.21
CA SER A 220 -12.55 -2.00 20.02
C SER A 220 -11.68 -3.14 19.46
N THR A 221 -12.11 -4.39 19.72
CA THR A 221 -11.50 -5.60 19.11
C THR A 221 -11.37 -5.50 17.61
N ALA A 222 -12.41 -4.98 16.95
CA ALA A 222 -12.45 -4.78 15.52
C ALA A 222 -11.37 -3.78 15.06
N ASN A 223 -11.30 -2.60 15.68
CA ASN A 223 -10.34 -1.56 15.33
C ASN A 223 -8.89 -2.05 15.53
N ILE A 224 -8.60 -2.75 16.64
CA ILE A 224 -7.25 -3.26 16.89
C ILE A 224 -6.86 -4.34 15.89
N THR A 225 -7.73 -5.29 15.59
CA THR A 225 -7.43 -6.37 14.63
C THR A 225 -7.32 -5.84 13.20
N GLN A 226 -8.15 -4.88 12.79
CA GLN A 226 -8.05 -4.19 11.51
C GLN A 226 -6.73 -3.43 11.40
N LYS A 227 -6.35 -2.68 12.44
CA LYS A 227 -5.10 -1.93 12.48
C LYS A 227 -3.86 -2.83 12.37
N ILE A 228 -3.85 -3.98 13.06
CA ILE A 228 -2.75 -4.96 12.96
C ILE A 228 -2.62 -5.45 11.52
N ARG A 229 -3.72 -5.78 10.84
CA ARG A 229 -3.72 -6.21 9.44
C ARG A 229 -3.34 -5.07 8.49
N ALA A 230 -3.87 -3.88 8.72
CA ALA A 230 -3.59 -2.69 7.90
C ALA A 230 -2.13 -2.28 7.92
N LEU A 231 -1.44 -2.45 9.03
CA LEU A 231 -0.03 -2.06 9.16
C LEU A 231 0.96 -3.24 8.97
N ASN A 232 0.48 -4.40 8.54
CA ASN A 232 1.31 -5.57 8.24
C ASN A 232 1.59 -5.65 6.71
N PRO A 233 2.84 -5.70 6.22
CA PRO A 233 4.10 -5.87 6.98
C PRO A 233 4.76 -4.57 7.47
N ALA A 234 4.33 -3.42 7.02
CA ALA A 234 4.98 -2.15 7.32
C ALA A 234 3.97 -1.05 7.69
N PRO A 235 4.24 -0.27 8.74
CA PRO A 235 5.42 -0.27 9.62
C PRO A 235 5.43 -1.41 10.66
N GLY A 236 4.35 -2.18 10.77
CA GLY A 236 4.10 -3.20 11.80
C GLY A 236 3.63 -2.60 13.12
N CYS A 237 2.46 -3.04 13.61
CA CYS A 237 1.94 -2.60 14.91
C CYS A 237 2.85 -3.03 16.05
N PHE A 238 2.84 -2.25 17.13
CA PHE A 238 3.55 -2.59 18.35
C PHE A 238 2.81 -2.14 19.60
N THR A 239 3.18 -2.75 20.70
CA THR A 239 2.78 -2.38 22.06
C THR A 239 4.02 -2.34 22.96
N VAL A 240 3.85 -1.97 24.23
CA VAL A 240 4.94 -1.91 25.21
C VAL A 240 4.63 -2.82 26.38
N LEU A 241 5.60 -3.61 26.82
CA LEU A 241 5.53 -4.43 28.01
C LEU A 241 6.85 -4.32 28.78
N GLY A 242 6.79 -3.90 30.04
CA GLY A 242 7.97 -3.70 30.86
C GLY A 242 8.98 -2.72 30.24
N GLY A 243 8.51 -1.65 29.57
CA GLY A 243 9.35 -0.68 28.88
C GLY A 243 9.95 -1.18 27.55
N GLN A 244 9.61 -2.39 27.10
CA GLN A 244 10.13 -2.97 25.89
C GLN A 244 9.06 -3.02 24.77
N ARG A 245 9.46 -2.72 23.54
CA ARG A 245 8.59 -2.77 22.38
C ARG A 245 8.41 -4.21 21.91
N ILE A 246 7.14 -4.64 21.80
CA ILE A 246 6.73 -5.92 21.22
C ILE A 246 5.94 -5.63 19.96
N LYS A 247 6.33 -6.20 18.81
CA LYS A 247 5.57 -6.06 17.58
C LYS A 247 4.48 -7.13 17.49
N LEU A 248 3.32 -6.70 17.02
CA LEU A 248 2.16 -7.55 16.80
C LEU A 248 1.97 -7.74 15.28
N TRP A 249 1.95 -8.99 14.84
CA TRP A 249 1.88 -9.33 13.43
C TRP A 249 0.54 -9.91 13.01
N GLU A 250 -0.06 -10.75 13.88
CA GLU A 250 -1.34 -11.37 13.60
C GLU A 250 -2.17 -11.44 14.86
N ALA A 251 -3.45 -11.10 14.72
CA ALA A 251 -4.44 -11.21 15.79
C ALA A 251 -5.83 -11.47 15.18
N ILE A 252 -6.64 -12.21 15.94
CA ILE A 252 -8.04 -12.50 15.60
C ILE A 252 -8.95 -12.07 16.75
N THR A 253 -10.19 -11.72 16.44
CA THR A 253 -11.20 -11.47 17.45
C THR A 253 -11.60 -12.81 18.08
N VAL A 254 -11.60 -12.86 19.41
CA VAL A 254 -12.19 -13.99 20.14
C VAL A 254 -13.71 -13.78 20.17
N SER A 255 -14.48 -14.87 20.06
CA SER A 255 -15.95 -14.85 19.91
C SER A 255 -16.63 -13.79 20.75
N TYR A 256 -17.53 -13.03 20.11
CA TYR A 256 -18.38 -12.02 20.74
C TYR A 256 -19.07 -12.57 21.98
N GLY A 257 -18.92 -11.89 23.12
CA GLY A 257 -19.61 -12.23 24.37
C GLY A 257 -18.71 -12.49 25.57
N ALA A 258 -17.39 -12.57 25.40
CA ALA A 258 -16.48 -12.61 26.56
C ALA A 258 -16.36 -11.20 27.17
N VAL A 259 -17.33 -10.84 28.02
CA VAL A 259 -17.21 -9.62 28.83
C VAL A 259 -16.08 -9.84 29.83
N THR A 260 -15.01 -9.09 29.70
CA THR A 260 -13.95 -9.06 30.70
C THR A 260 -14.09 -7.80 31.55
N THR A 261 -13.89 -7.94 32.86
CA THR A 261 -13.76 -6.81 33.78
C THR A 261 -12.32 -6.30 33.90
N SER A 262 -11.40 -6.96 33.18
CA SER A 262 -9.98 -6.59 33.16
C SER A 262 -9.76 -5.30 32.40
N ALA A 263 -8.82 -4.49 32.87
CA ALA A 263 -8.42 -3.26 32.14
C ALA A 263 -7.91 -3.59 30.76
N PRO A 264 -8.17 -2.70 29.73
CA PRO A 264 -7.65 -2.88 28.39
C PRO A 264 -6.12 -3.10 28.38
N GLY A 265 -5.67 -4.04 27.53
CA GLY A 265 -4.26 -4.43 27.43
C GLY A 265 -3.84 -5.53 28.42
N THR A 266 -4.71 -5.97 29.34
CA THR A 266 -4.38 -7.05 30.27
C THR A 266 -4.28 -8.39 29.54
N ILE A 267 -3.19 -9.11 29.76
CA ILE A 267 -3.01 -10.49 29.31
C ILE A 267 -3.88 -11.40 30.16
N ILE A 268 -4.89 -12.03 29.57
CA ILE A 268 -5.86 -12.89 30.24
C ILE A 268 -5.35 -14.32 30.33
N SER A 269 -4.82 -14.84 29.22
CA SER A 269 -4.27 -16.19 29.14
C SER A 269 -3.25 -16.32 28.03
N LEU A 270 -2.38 -17.32 28.17
CA LEU A 270 -1.39 -17.71 27.18
C LEU A 270 -1.42 -19.22 27.03
N ASN A 271 -1.64 -19.70 25.82
CA ASN A 271 -1.56 -21.10 25.44
C ASN A 271 -1.01 -21.23 24.00
N LYS A 272 -0.89 -22.44 23.47
CA LYS A 272 -0.35 -22.67 22.12
C LYS A 272 -1.23 -22.12 21.00
N GLU A 273 -2.49 -21.85 21.26
CA GLU A 273 -3.46 -21.33 20.28
C GLU A 273 -3.40 -19.82 20.17
N GLY A 274 -2.97 -19.12 21.24
CA GLY A 274 -2.85 -17.67 21.23
C GLY A 274 -2.58 -17.04 22.58
N LEU A 275 -2.28 -15.74 22.52
CA LEU A 275 -2.18 -14.85 23.66
C LEU A 275 -3.47 -14.01 23.71
N ILE A 276 -4.31 -14.29 24.71
CA ILE A 276 -5.59 -13.60 24.90
C ILE A 276 -5.35 -12.30 25.65
N VAL A 277 -5.81 -11.19 25.06
CA VAL A 277 -5.65 -9.84 25.61
C VAL A 277 -6.97 -9.11 25.61
N SER A 278 -7.26 -8.38 26.70
CA SER A 278 -8.43 -7.52 26.80
C SER A 278 -8.30 -6.25 25.96
N THR A 279 -9.41 -5.79 25.43
CA THR A 279 -9.54 -4.55 24.66
C THR A 279 -10.63 -3.66 25.26
N GLY A 280 -10.97 -2.57 24.61
CA GLY A 280 -12.03 -1.67 25.08
C GLY A 280 -13.43 -2.29 25.12
N ASP A 281 -13.69 -3.34 24.34
CA ASP A 281 -15.02 -3.95 24.21
C ASP A 281 -15.04 -5.49 24.21
N GLY A 282 -13.90 -6.14 24.42
CA GLY A 282 -13.82 -7.60 24.37
C GLY A 282 -12.42 -8.16 24.46
N LEU A 283 -12.18 -9.26 23.73
CA LEU A 283 -10.92 -9.99 23.74
C LEU A 283 -10.41 -10.21 22.31
N ILE A 284 -9.08 -10.11 22.14
CA ILE A 284 -8.40 -10.60 20.94
C ILE A 284 -7.44 -11.73 21.30
N SER A 285 -7.20 -12.61 20.33
CA SER A 285 -6.12 -13.59 20.38
C SER A 285 -5.00 -13.16 19.45
N ILE A 286 -3.85 -12.82 20.02
CA ILE A 286 -2.63 -12.58 19.24
C ILE A 286 -2.06 -13.95 18.91
N THR A 287 -1.87 -14.24 17.61
CA THR A 287 -1.36 -15.53 17.13
C THR A 287 0.11 -15.46 16.72
N ARG A 288 0.60 -14.25 16.39
CA ARG A 288 1.98 -14.02 16.01
C ARG A 288 2.50 -12.67 16.52
N LEU A 289 3.65 -12.69 17.16
CA LEU A 289 4.29 -11.48 17.66
C LEU A 289 5.83 -11.55 17.51
N GLN A 290 6.49 -10.46 17.82
CA GLN A 290 7.95 -10.37 17.79
C GLN A 290 8.45 -9.71 19.06
N LEU A 291 9.14 -10.46 19.86
CA LEU A 291 9.85 -9.96 21.05
C LEU A 291 11.07 -9.12 20.66
N PRO A 292 11.58 -8.24 21.52
CA PRO A 292 12.74 -7.41 21.25
C PRO A 292 13.93 -8.24 20.78
N ASN A 293 14.58 -7.80 19.69
CA ASN A 293 15.76 -8.44 19.09
C ASN A 293 15.55 -9.91 18.62
N LYS A 294 14.31 -10.37 18.52
CA LYS A 294 13.98 -11.71 18.01
C LYS A 294 13.37 -11.61 16.60
N LYS A 295 13.16 -12.77 15.96
CA LYS A 295 12.35 -12.90 14.74
C LYS A 295 10.86 -12.95 15.11
N PRO A 296 9.94 -12.61 14.19
CA PRO A 296 8.52 -12.92 14.37
C PRO A 296 8.30 -14.42 14.59
N LEU A 297 7.57 -14.78 15.65
CA LEU A 297 7.25 -16.15 16.03
C LEU A 297 5.74 -16.30 16.25
N SER A 298 5.21 -17.48 15.97
CA SER A 298 3.88 -17.86 16.43
C SER A 298 3.85 -17.96 17.95
N ILE A 299 2.68 -17.80 18.53
CA ILE A 299 2.54 -17.97 20.00
C ILE A 299 2.90 -19.39 20.44
N ALA A 300 2.59 -20.41 19.63
CA ALA A 300 3.00 -21.79 19.90
C ALA A 300 4.53 -21.97 20.05
N GLU A 301 5.31 -21.30 19.18
CA GLU A 301 6.78 -21.30 19.27
C GLU A 301 7.26 -20.57 20.54
N ILE A 302 6.63 -19.47 20.93
CA ILE A 302 6.98 -18.72 22.13
C ILE A 302 6.69 -19.53 23.40
N VAL A 303 5.52 -20.19 23.47
CA VAL A 303 5.13 -21.04 24.61
C VAL A 303 6.08 -22.23 24.79
N ASN A 304 6.57 -22.82 23.70
CA ASN A 304 7.55 -23.91 23.77
C ASN A 304 8.97 -23.42 24.18
N GLY A 305 9.25 -22.13 24.11
CA GLY A 305 10.52 -21.52 24.47
C GLY A 305 10.52 -20.87 25.83
N ASN A 306 10.59 -19.54 25.87
CA ASN A 306 10.51 -18.75 27.11
C ASN A 306 9.36 -17.73 27.02
N PRO A 307 8.19 -18.04 27.59
CA PRO A 307 7.00 -17.17 27.58
C PRO A 307 7.01 -16.09 28.66
N ASP A 308 8.00 -16.05 29.56
CA ASP A 308 8.01 -15.30 30.81
C ASP A 308 7.45 -13.86 30.77
N PRO A 309 7.80 -13.01 29.82
CA PRO A 309 7.25 -11.65 29.80
C PRO A 309 5.73 -11.60 29.48
N LEU A 310 5.17 -12.67 28.94
CA LEU A 310 3.78 -12.72 28.47
C LEU A 310 2.84 -13.41 29.47
N SER A 311 3.17 -13.40 30.76
CA SER A 311 2.38 -14.05 31.80
C SER A 311 1.00 -13.40 32.01
N PRO A 312 -0.05 -14.18 32.26
CA PRO A 312 -1.36 -13.66 32.63
C PRO A 312 -1.27 -12.68 33.80
N GLY A 313 -2.07 -11.61 33.72
CA GLY A 313 -2.07 -10.50 34.67
C GLY A 313 -1.12 -9.35 34.30
N ASN A 314 -0.12 -9.58 33.46
CA ASN A 314 0.68 -8.48 32.93
C ASN A 314 -0.17 -7.63 31.99
N GLN A 315 0.17 -6.35 31.89
CA GLN A 315 -0.57 -5.39 31.08
C GLN A 315 0.33 -4.74 30.01
N PHE A 316 -0.12 -4.79 28.78
CA PHE A 316 0.44 -4.01 27.68
C PHE A 316 0.12 -2.53 27.85
N GLY A 317 1.11 -1.66 27.63
CA GLY A 317 0.97 -0.22 27.66
C GLY A 317 0.93 0.41 26.26
N SER A 318 0.44 1.66 26.24
CA SER A 318 0.42 2.54 25.07
C SER A 318 1.47 3.65 25.16
N HIS A 319 2.43 3.53 26.08
CA HIS A 319 3.52 4.50 26.28
C HIS A 319 4.86 3.77 26.41
N LEU A 320 5.91 4.38 25.82
CA LEU A 320 7.32 3.94 25.94
C LEU A 320 7.93 4.56 27.20
#